data_4e0b6ec2eb2e9cbea53266bb9dc36289
#
_entry.id   4e0b6ec2eb2e9cbea53266bb9dc36289
#
_cell.length_a   1.000
_cell.length_b   1.000
_cell.length_c   1.000
_cell.angle_alpha   90.00
_cell.angle_beta   90.00
_cell.angle_gamma   90.00
#
_symmetry.space_group_name_H-M   'P 1'
#
loop_
_entity.id
_entity.type
_entity.pdbx_description
1 polymer ?
#
loop_
_entity_poly.entity_id
_entity_poly.type
_entity_poly.pdbx_seq_one_letter_code
_entity_poly.pdbx_strand_id
1 'polypeptide(L)'
;IASGQASILYEIMNSPVVCRCGTECVIKMFENQWFIDYGKPDWKEKAHSSINDMSLVPSEITVEFHNTVDWLHEKACARNSGLGTKLPWDPDWIIESLSDSVIYMAYYTLSRLIKEHTLDSSNLSEEFFDYILLGLGNSELVSANTNISKNIIDDLRTEFLYFYPLDSRHSGRDLVPNHLTFFIFNHSAIFPKNHWPQQIVVNGSVLMDGKKMSKSFGNIIPLRQAVKTYGADPIRLGIMSAAELLQDADFSLELVKSFTERLNKMHNLIHEIKYASDYDVTQAHSIEKWLLSRLQRSIQITTDSMNKLRVRESLHNIIYLLDIDLQWYNRRTTLSTEDQNSFLKYFFETRIKLLAPFAPYFCEETWETLGHEGSITLEDWPTPDTNLIDENSELSEDLIKNTIEDINNILKVTKIQTQRICIYISANWKWNIFLHALKQEQLLLKDLIESSLNNPDYSEFKKHIPKFCQTLFKELSTVDSSSKLRILSIGKLNETQILEDLKSFYKTQNNIQVDLYSEDDSKIYDPRNRSIYSRPMRPAIFLE
;
A
#
# COMPACT_ATOMS: atom_id res chain seq x y z
N ILE A 1 -46.17 2.22 -44.01
CA ILE A 1 -46.39 1.80 -42.60
C ILE A 1 -47.87 1.96 -42.22
N ALA A 2 -48.43 3.15 -42.34
CA ALA A 2 -49.86 3.39 -41.97
C ALA A 2 -50.87 2.55 -42.77
N SER A 3 -50.53 2.11 -44.00
CA SER A 3 -51.37 1.21 -44.83
C SER A 3 -51.16 -0.28 -44.53
N GLY A 4 -50.29 -0.66 -43.58
CA GLY A 4 -49.97 -2.07 -43.27
C GLY A 4 -49.11 -2.78 -44.32
N GLN A 5 -48.69 -2.07 -45.38
CA GLN A 5 -47.89 -2.66 -46.49
C GLN A 5 -46.39 -2.58 -46.28
N ALA A 6 -45.90 -1.92 -45.20
CA ALA A 6 -44.51 -1.83 -44.82
C ALA A 6 -44.38 -1.83 -43.30
N SER A 7 -43.30 -2.41 -42.77
CA SER A 7 -42.96 -2.40 -41.35
C SER A 7 -41.55 -1.84 -41.13
N ILE A 8 -41.30 -1.35 -39.95
CA ILE A 8 -39.94 -0.93 -39.53
C ILE A 8 -39.14 -2.18 -39.18
N LEU A 9 -37.96 -2.33 -39.80
CA LEU A 9 -36.97 -3.33 -39.41
C LEU A 9 -35.84 -2.64 -38.66
N TYR A 10 -35.49 -3.14 -37.52
CA TYR A 10 -34.34 -2.67 -36.74
C TYR A 10 -33.16 -3.60 -36.94
N GLU A 11 -32.01 -3.05 -37.31
CA GLU A 11 -30.78 -3.78 -37.56
C GLU A 11 -29.67 -3.29 -36.64
N ILE A 12 -28.71 -4.18 -36.32
CA ILE A 12 -27.51 -3.85 -35.53
C ILE A 12 -26.51 -3.14 -36.49
N MET A 13 -26.18 -1.89 -36.21
CA MET A 13 -25.27 -1.08 -37.07
C MET A 13 -23.85 -1.64 -37.11
N ASN A 14 -23.33 -2.18 -35.99
CA ASN A 14 -21.99 -2.73 -35.87
C ASN A 14 -22.01 -4.25 -35.78
N SER A 15 -22.55 -4.91 -36.79
CA SER A 15 -22.64 -6.37 -36.90
C SER A 15 -21.26 -6.99 -37.26
N PRO A 16 -20.94 -8.23 -36.76
CA PRO A 16 -21.78 -9.03 -35.85
C PRO A 16 -21.59 -8.66 -34.38
N VAL A 17 -22.67 -8.52 -33.63
CA VAL A 17 -22.63 -8.52 -32.18
C VAL A 17 -22.84 -9.94 -31.69
N VAL A 18 -21.86 -10.45 -30.93
CA VAL A 18 -21.89 -11.84 -30.44
C VAL A 18 -22.02 -11.89 -28.92
N CYS A 19 -22.80 -12.84 -28.42
CA CYS A 19 -22.90 -13.15 -27.01
C CYS A 19 -21.58 -13.74 -26.46
N ARG A 20 -21.41 -13.76 -25.16
CA ARG A 20 -20.27 -14.45 -24.51
C ARG A 20 -20.14 -15.93 -24.88
N CYS A 21 -21.22 -16.56 -25.32
CA CYS A 21 -21.21 -17.95 -25.82
C CYS A 21 -20.81 -18.07 -27.29
N GLY A 22 -20.47 -16.95 -27.97
CA GLY A 22 -20.12 -16.93 -29.40
C GLY A 22 -21.32 -16.92 -30.36
N THR A 23 -22.54 -16.97 -29.85
CA THR A 23 -23.76 -16.90 -30.68
C THR A 23 -24.03 -15.47 -31.13
N GLU A 24 -24.35 -15.26 -32.39
CA GLU A 24 -24.74 -13.98 -32.93
C GLU A 24 -26.04 -13.46 -32.31
N CYS A 25 -26.05 -12.20 -31.91
CA CYS A 25 -27.21 -11.53 -31.30
C CYS A 25 -28.10 -10.93 -32.39
N VAL A 26 -29.42 -11.02 -32.19
CA VAL A 26 -30.43 -10.40 -33.01
C VAL A 26 -31.28 -9.43 -32.20
N ILE A 27 -31.85 -8.43 -32.86
CA ILE A 27 -32.76 -7.50 -32.20
C ILE A 27 -34.09 -8.20 -31.92
N LYS A 28 -34.53 -8.14 -30.65
CA LYS A 28 -35.83 -8.60 -30.21
C LYS A 28 -36.61 -7.42 -29.64
N MET A 29 -37.81 -7.20 -30.15
CA MET A 29 -38.74 -6.21 -29.59
C MET A 29 -39.44 -6.79 -28.37
N PHE A 30 -39.43 -6.03 -27.29
CA PHE A 30 -40.23 -6.33 -26.08
C PHE A 30 -41.32 -5.30 -25.94
N GLU A 31 -42.53 -5.78 -25.58
CA GLU A 31 -43.64 -4.94 -25.19
C GLU A 31 -43.68 -4.82 -23.67
N ASN A 32 -44.17 -3.67 -23.16
CA ASN A 32 -44.39 -3.41 -21.74
C ASN A 32 -43.15 -3.45 -20.85
N GLN A 33 -41.94 -3.13 -21.40
CA GLN A 33 -40.71 -3.08 -20.63
C GLN A 33 -40.70 -1.88 -19.68
N TRP A 34 -40.27 -2.09 -18.44
CA TRP A 34 -40.06 -1.04 -17.44
C TRP A 34 -38.66 -0.44 -17.55
N PHE A 35 -38.59 0.91 -17.47
CA PHE A 35 -37.34 1.67 -17.53
C PHE A 35 -37.23 2.61 -16.34
N ILE A 36 -36.01 2.77 -15.84
CA ILE A 36 -35.61 3.89 -14.99
C ILE A 36 -35.05 5.00 -15.91
N ASP A 37 -35.60 6.20 -15.78
CA ASP A 37 -35.16 7.35 -16.58
C ASP A 37 -34.04 8.11 -15.86
N TYR A 38 -32.79 7.64 -16.03
CA TYR A 38 -31.59 8.34 -15.57
C TYR A 38 -31.28 9.60 -16.39
N GLY A 39 -32.02 9.86 -17.47
CA GLY A 39 -31.85 11.03 -18.32
C GLY A 39 -32.37 12.34 -17.72
N LYS A 40 -33.09 12.31 -16.60
CA LYS A 40 -33.67 13.51 -15.97
C LYS A 40 -32.63 14.51 -15.51
N PRO A 41 -32.68 15.79 -15.97
CA PRO A 41 -31.65 16.78 -15.69
C PRO A 41 -31.41 17.04 -14.20
N ASP A 42 -32.48 17.15 -13.41
CA ASP A 42 -32.43 17.39 -11.97
C ASP A 42 -31.79 16.22 -11.18
N TRP A 43 -31.99 15.01 -11.66
CA TRP A 43 -31.38 13.83 -11.05
C TRP A 43 -29.89 13.69 -11.44
N LYS A 44 -29.54 14.03 -12.69
CA LYS A 44 -28.14 14.16 -13.11
C LYS A 44 -27.38 15.20 -12.30
N GLU A 45 -27.97 16.36 -12.04
CA GLU A 45 -27.40 17.42 -11.22
C GLU A 45 -27.08 16.91 -9.78
N LYS A 46 -28.04 16.19 -9.16
CA LYS A 46 -27.83 15.55 -7.85
C LYS A 46 -26.70 14.52 -7.90
N ALA A 47 -26.64 13.68 -8.94
CA ALA A 47 -25.57 12.69 -9.10
C ALA A 47 -24.19 13.35 -9.25
N HIS A 48 -24.07 14.40 -10.06
CA HIS A 48 -22.85 15.19 -10.16
C HIS A 48 -22.47 15.85 -8.84
N SER A 49 -23.43 16.40 -8.09
CA SER A 49 -23.16 16.96 -6.76
C SER A 49 -22.63 15.88 -5.80
N SER A 50 -23.23 14.69 -5.80
CA SER A 50 -22.77 13.57 -4.97
C SER A 50 -21.35 13.14 -5.33
N ILE A 51 -21.00 13.07 -6.61
CA ILE A 51 -19.64 12.77 -7.09
C ILE A 51 -18.62 13.82 -6.62
N ASN A 52 -18.99 15.09 -6.65
CA ASN A 52 -18.11 16.18 -6.22
C ASN A 52 -17.90 16.23 -4.69
N ASP A 53 -18.89 15.79 -3.93
CA ASP A 53 -18.86 15.81 -2.46
C ASP A 53 -18.15 14.57 -1.88
N MET A 54 -18.07 13.47 -2.64
CA MET A 54 -17.45 12.23 -2.15
C MET A 54 -15.96 12.12 -2.48
N SER A 55 -15.25 11.30 -1.72
CA SER A 55 -13.88 10.90 -2.01
C SER A 55 -13.86 9.77 -3.04
N LEU A 56 -13.28 10.00 -4.20
CA LEU A 56 -13.06 8.96 -5.21
C LEU A 56 -11.59 8.53 -5.21
N VAL A 57 -11.33 7.24 -5.06
CA VAL A 57 -9.99 6.67 -4.98
C VAL A 57 -9.80 5.61 -6.08
N PRO A 58 -8.80 5.80 -6.96
CA PRO A 58 -7.98 7.01 -7.10
C PRO A 58 -8.76 8.14 -7.77
N SER A 59 -8.31 9.38 -7.60
CA SER A 59 -9.04 10.57 -8.05
C SER A 59 -9.26 10.65 -9.57
N GLU A 60 -8.45 9.95 -10.36
CA GLU A 60 -8.54 9.89 -11.82
C GLU A 60 -9.87 9.29 -12.31
N ILE A 61 -10.53 8.45 -11.48
CA ILE A 61 -11.79 7.82 -11.83
C ILE A 61 -12.97 8.81 -11.89
N THR A 62 -12.82 9.99 -11.29
CA THR A 62 -13.87 11.03 -11.22
C THR A 62 -14.40 11.39 -12.61
N VAL A 63 -13.52 11.52 -13.59
CA VAL A 63 -13.91 11.85 -14.97
C VAL A 63 -14.79 10.76 -15.58
N GLU A 64 -14.50 9.48 -15.30
CA GLU A 64 -15.27 8.37 -15.83
C GLU A 64 -16.69 8.34 -15.23
N PHE A 65 -16.85 8.65 -13.94
CA PHE A 65 -18.17 8.79 -13.32
C PHE A 65 -18.99 9.94 -13.93
N HIS A 66 -18.40 11.12 -14.07
CA HIS A 66 -19.09 12.25 -14.69
C HIS A 66 -19.54 11.94 -16.14
N ASN A 67 -18.64 11.36 -16.94
CA ASN A 67 -18.96 10.95 -18.31
C ASN A 67 -20.08 9.91 -18.34
N THR A 68 -20.11 8.99 -17.38
CA THR A 68 -21.17 7.98 -17.30
C THR A 68 -22.51 8.62 -16.94
N VAL A 69 -22.54 9.55 -15.98
CA VAL A 69 -23.76 10.30 -15.62
C VAL A 69 -24.31 11.05 -16.84
N ASP A 70 -23.43 11.74 -17.59
CA ASP A 70 -23.85 12.49 -18.78
C ASP A 70 -24.40 11.59 -19.89
N TRP A 71 -23.79 10.41 -20.06
CA TRP A 71 -24.17 9.45 -21.10
C TRP A 71 -25.44 8.68 -20.78
N LEU A 72 -25.78 8.46 -19.51
CA LEU A 72 -26.95 7.67 -19.13
C LEU A 72 -28.26 8.34 -19.52
N HIS A 73 -29.16 7.51 -20.05
CA HIS A 73 -30.56 7.80 -20.37
C HIS A 73 -31.47 6.74 -19.76
N GLU A 74 -32.58 6.40 -20.41
CA GLU A 74 -33.50 5.36 -19.95
C GLU A 74 -32.82 3.99 -19.94
N LYS A 75 -32.86 3.30 -18.80
CA LYS A 75 -32.29 1.97 -18.62
C LYS A 75 -33.37 0.96 -18.25
N ALA A 76 -33.48 -0.13 -19.01
CA ALA A 76 -34.37 -1.22 -18.67
C ALA A 76 -34.06 -1.76 -17.26
N CYS A 77 -35.05 -1.80 -16.37
CA CYS A 77 -34.93 -2.16 -14.96
C CYS A 77 -35.70 -3.41 -14.56
N ALA A 78 -36.33 -4.08 -15.51
CA ALA A 78 -37.08 -5.29 -15.27
C ALA A 78 -36.80 -6.38 -16.30
N ARG A 79 -37.03 -7.61 -15.93
CA ARG A 79 -36.91 -8.81 -16.77
C ARG A 79 -38.02 -9.79 -16.49
N ASN A 80 -38.38 -10.62 -17.47
CA ASN A 80 -39.48 -11.55 -17.36
C ASN A 80 -39.05 -12.98 -16.96
N SER A 81 -37.78 -13.20 -16.65
CA SER A 81 -37.24 -14.51 -16.26
C SER A 81 -36.04 -14.41 -15.36
N GLY A 82 -35.78 -15.41 -14.55
CA GLY A 82 -34.65 -15.53 -13.64
C GLY A 82 -35.07 -15.44 -12.17
N LEU A 83 -34.06 -15.36 -11.28
CA LEU A 83 -34.23 -15.14 -9.84
C LEU A 83 -34.22 -13.65 -9.53
N GLY A 84 -35.01 -13.18 -8.60
CA GLY A 84 -35.05 -11.80 -8.14
C GLY A 84 -36.34 -11.42 -7.50
N THR A 85 -36.45 -10.16 -7.11
CA THR A 85 -37.65 -9.57 -6.49
C THR A 85 -38.64 -9.18 -7.56
N LYS A 86 -39.93 -9.53 -7.38
CA LYS A 86 -41.00 -9.09 -8.28
C LYS A 86 -41.22 -7.58 -8.15
N LEU A 87 -41.56 -6.94 -9.28
CA LEU A 87 -42.02 -5.54 -9.23
C LEU A 87 -43.33 -5.45 -8.42
N PRO A 88 -43.43 -4.55 -7.42
CA PRO A 88 -44.63 -4.46 -6.57
C PRO A 88 -45.91 -4.12 -7.31
N TRP A 89 -45.84 -3.35 -8.40
CA TRP A 89 -46.94 -2.88 -9.20
C TRP A 89 -47.19 -3.69 -10.48
N ASP A 90 -46.24 -4.61 -10.83
CA ASP A 90 -46.36 -5.49 -11.99
C ASP A 90 -45.63 -6.83 -11.70
N PRO A 91 -46.28 -7.76 -10.97
CA PRO A 91 -45.69 -8.99 -10.47
C PRO A 91 -45.25 -10.00 -11.55
N ASP A 92 -45.61 -9.77 -12.81
CA ASP A 92 -45.15 -10.58 -13.94
C ASP A 92 -43.69 -10.27 -14.31
N TRP A 93 -43.19 -9.14 -13.84
CA TRP A 93 -41.82 -8.70 -14.02
C TRP A 93 -40.99 -8.85 -12.74
N ILE A 94 -39.72 -9.13 -12.94
CA ILE A 94 -38.70 -9.23 -11.88
C ILE A 94 -37.77 -8.01 -12.02
N ILE A 95 -37.45 -7.37 -10.91
CA ILE A 95 -36.47 -6.28 -10.89
C ILE A 95 -35.14 -6.77 -11.44
N GLU A 96 -34.51 -5.99 -12.34
CA GLU A 96 -33.19 -6.28 -12.90
C GLU A 96 -32.14 -6.20 -11.78
N SER A 97 -31.20 -7.15 -11.76
CA SER A 97 -30.28 -7.32 -10.62
C SER A 97 -29.37 -6.11 -10.34
N LEU A 98 -28.98 -5.34 -11.36
CA LEU A 98 -28.20 -4.13 -11.15
C LEU A 98 -29.04 -2.98 -10.59
N SER A 99 -30.36 -3.01 -10.82
CA SER A 99 -31.29 -2.03 -10.26
C SER A 99 -31.69 -2.37 -8.83
N ASP A 100 -31.84 -3.66 -8.51
CA ASP A 100 -32.19 -4.15 -7.17
C ASP A 100 -31.04 -3.98 -6.16
N SER A 101 -29.81 -4.17 -6.60
CA SER A 101 -28.64 -4.22 -5.72
C SER A 101 -28.01 -2.87 -5.36
N VAL A 102 -28.61 -1.75 -5.74
CA VAL A 102 -28.00 -0.41 -5.51
C VAL A 102 -28.23 0.18 -4.12
N ILE A 103 -29.24 -0.32 -3.35
CA ILE A 103 -29.61 0.19 -2.03
C ILE A 103 -29.65 -0.88 -0.94
N TYR A 104 -29.34 -2.15 -1.24
CA TYR A 104 -29.46 -3.25 -0.29
C TYR A 104 -28.62 -3.05 0.99
N MET A 105 -27.51 -2.29 0.90
CA MET A 105 -26.65 -2.00 2.04
C MET A 105 -27.40 -1.21 3.13
N ALA A 106 -28.37 -0.37 2.79
CA ALA A 106 -29.23 0.30 3.76
C ALA A 106 -30.09 -0.72 4.52
N TYR A 107 -30.67 -1.69 3.83
CA TYR A 107 -31.45 -2.76 4.45
C TYR A 107 -30.58 -3.66 5.35
N TYR A 108 -29.32 -3.90 5.01
CA TYR A 108 -28.44 -4.73 5.83
C TYR A 108 -28.26 -4.18 7.25
N THR A 109 -28.30 -2.87 7.44
CA THR A 109 -28.21 -2.26 8.76
C THR A 109 -29.38 -2.66 9.67
N LEU A 110 -30.53 -3.00 9.08
CA LEU A 110 -31.77 -3.34 9.79
C LEU A 110 -31.95 -4.85 9.93
N SER A 111 -31.41 -5.63 8.99
CA SER A 111 -31.74 -7.06 8.81
C SER A 111 -31.45 -7.91 10.05
N ARG A 112 -30.45 -7.57 10.85
CA ARG A 112 -30.11 -8.25 12.11
C ARG A 112 -31.23 -8.10 13.12
N LEU A 113 -31.60 -6.87 13.45
CA LEU A 113 -32.63 -6.58 14.44
C LEU A 113 -34.01 -7.07 13.99
N ILE A 114 -34.35 -6.97 12.69
CA ILE A 114 -35.56 -7.53 12.12
C ILE A 114 -35.65 -9.04 12.40
N LYS A 115 -34.55 -9.78 12.24
CA LYS A 115 -34.50 -11.23 12.51
C LYS A 115 -34.50 -11.54 14.00
N GLU A 116 -33.74 -10.85 14.82
CA GLU A 116 -33.64 -11.03 16.26
C GLU A 116 -35.02 -10.85 16.94
N HIS A 117 -35.77 -9.85 16.51
CA HIS A 117 -37.10 -9.57 17.01
C HIS A 117 -38.23 -10.30 16.26
N THR A 118 -37.88 -11.14 15.27
CA THR A 118 -38.81 -11.95 14.48
C THR A 118 -39.97 -11.09 13.91
N LEU A 119 -39.62 -9.90 13.37
CA LEU A 119 -40.60 -8.98 12.83
C LEU A 119 -41.22 -9.56 11.55
N ASP A 120 -42.57 -9.57 11.48
CA ASP A 120 -43.27 -10.03 10.31
C ASP A 120 -43.19 -9.00 9.18
N SER A 121 -42.99 -9.46 7.96
CA SER A 121 -42.89 -8.58 6.77
C SER A 121 -44.16 -7.75 6.52
N SER A 122 -45.35 -8.24 6.95
CA SER A 122 -46.61 -7.50 6.86
C SER A 122 -46.63 -6.23 7.72
N ASN A 123 -45.78 -6.17 8.75
CA ASN A 123 -45.66 -5.02 9.66
C ASN A 123 -44.61 -4.01 9.20
N LEU A 124 -43.80 -4.36 8.19
CA LEU A 124 -42.76 -3.47 7.64
C LEU A 124 -43.36 -2.58 6.53
N SER A 125 -44.18 -1.61 6.96
CA SER A 125 -44.85 -0.68 6.05
C SER A 125 -43.93 0.38 5.45
N GLU A 126 -44.41 1.14 4.47
CA GLU A 126 -43.70 2.30 3.91
C GLU A 126 -43.33 3.31 5.01
N GLU A 127 -44.28 3.62 5.92
CA GLU A 127 -44.08 4.54 7.05
C GLU A 127 -42.99 4.06 8.01
N PHE A 128 -42.84 2.73 8.18
CA PHE A 128 -41.76 2.13 8.96
C PHE A 128 -40.38 2.46 8.33
N PHE A 129 -40.22 2.24 7.03
CA PHE A 129 -38.97 2.55 6.34
C PHE A 129 -38.72 4.05 6.24
N ASP A 130 -39.76 4.86 6.01
CA ASP A 130 -39.67 6.32 5.98
C ASP A 130 -39.12 6.88 7.29
N TYR A 131 -39.59 6.37 8.42
CA TYR A 131 -39.08 6.79 9.71
C TYR A 131 -37.64 6.32 9.92
N ILE A 132 -37.36 5.04 9.72
CA ILE A 132 -36.05 4.46 10.03
C ILE A 132 -34.95 5.00 9.10
N LEU A 133 -35.21 5.06 7.80
CA LEU A 133 -34.20 5.42 6.81
C LEU A 133 -34.15 6.93 6.55
N LEU A 134 -35.29 7.63 6.54
CA LEU A 134 -35.39 9.03 6.16
C LEU A 134 -35.64 9.97 7.35
N GLY A 135 -36.10 9.44 8.48
CA GLY A 135 -36.47 10.24 9.67
C GLY A 135 -37.78 11.00 9.50
N LEU A 136 -38.64 10.54 8.62
CA LEU A 136 -39.98 11.11 8.39
C LEU A 136 -40.96 10.55 9.41
N GLY A 137 -41.79 11.41 10.00
CA GLY A 137 -42.75 10.99 11.03
C GLY A 137 -42.16 10.85 12.44
N ASN A 138 -42.74 9.99 13.28
CA ASN A 138 -42.25 9.70 14.62
C ASN A 138 -42.46 8.22 15.01
N SER A 139 -41.69 7.73 15.97
CA SER A 139 -41.67 6.32 16.37
C SER A 139 -42.97 5.90 17.08
N GLU A 140 -43.70 6.79 17.73
CA GLU A 140 -45.00 6.48 18.37
C GLU A 140 -46.07 6.12 17.34
N LEU A 141 -46.18 6.89 16.26
CA LEU A 141 -47.11 6.64 15.18
C LEU A 141 -46.78 5.33 14.44
N VAL A 142 -45.51 5.13 14.12
CA VAL A 142 -45.05 3.89 13.47
C VAL A 142 -45.31 2.69 14.35
N SER A 143 -45.05 2.78 15.67
CA SER A 143 -45.37 1.71 16.64
C SER A 143 -46.84 1.38 16.69
N ALA A 144 -47.70 2.40 16.70
CA ALA A 144 -49.17 2.20 16.71
C ALA A 144 -49.68 1.52 15.42
N ASN A 145 -49.09 1.86 14.26
CA ASN A 145 -49.54 1.34 12.96
C ASN A 145 -48.99 -0.06 12.64
N THR A 146 -47.79 -0.40 13.16
CA THR A 146 -47.09 -1.65 12.81
C THR A 146 -47.13 -2.72 13.89
N ASN A 147 -47.65 -2.43 15.08
CA ASN A 147 -47.60 -3.31 16.27
C ASN A 147 -46.15 -3.67 16.70
N ILE A 148 -45.13 -2.93 16.24
CA ILE A 148 -43.76 -3.07 16.69
C ILE A 148 -43.50 -2.11 17.85
N SER A 149 -42.85 -2.56 18.91
CA SER A 149 -42.61 -1.68 20.05
C SER A 149 -41.72 -0.47 19.65
N LYS A 150 -42.01 0.69 20.24
CA LYS A 150 -41.27 1.92 20.00
C LYS A 150 -39.77 1.74 20.19
N ASN A 151 -39.35 1.02 21.24
CA ASN A 151 -37.93 0.81 21.52
C ASN A 151 -37.24 0.08 20.37
N ILE A 152 -37.86 -0.95 19.79
CA ILE A 152 -37.30 -1.68 18.64
C ILE A 152 -37.18 -0.74 17.41
N ILE A 153 -38.16 0.12 17.18
CA ILE A 153 -38.16 1.08 16.09
C ILE A 153 -37.02 2.12 16.28
N ASP A 154 -36.83 2.61 17.51
CA ASP A 154 -35.78 3.56 17.84
C ASP A 154 -34.39 2.89 17.76
N ASP A 155 -34.23 1.63 18.16
CA ASP A 155 -33.02 0.84 18.02
C ASP A 155 -32.66 0.61 16.54
N LEU A 156 -33.64 0.27 15.70
CA LEU A 156 -33.45 0.10 14.25
C LEU A 156 -32.95 1.41 13.59
N ARG A 157 -33.56 2.54 13.97
CA ARG A 157 -33.10 3.84 13.48
C ARG A 157 -31.71 4.18 13.96
N THR A 158 -31.37 3.90 15.21
CA THR A 158 -30.04 4.12 15.78
C THR A 158 -28.99 3.29 15.05
N GLU A 159 -29.30 2.01 14.77
CA GLU A 159 -28.43 1.13 14.00
C GLU A 159 -28.19 1.67 12.57
N PHE A 160 -29.26 2.12 11.88
CA PHE A 160 -29.13 2.74 10.57
C PHE A 160 -28.24 3.99 10.62
N LEU A 161 -28.46 4.89 11.58
CA LEU A 161 -27.68 6.14 11.70
C LEU A 161 -26.23 5.91 12.10
N TYR A 162 -25.90 4.76 12.70
CA TYR A 162 -24.52 4.37 12.96
C TYR A 162 -23.76 4.02 11.67
N PHE A 163 -24.41 3.35 10.71
CA PHE A 163 -23.79 2.90 9.47
C PHE A 163 -23.98 3.87 8.29
N TYR A 164 -24.85 4.88 8.40
CA TYR A 164 -25.11 5.86 7.36
C TYR A 164 -24.78 7.28 7.82
N PRO A 165 -24.12 8.06 6.94
CA PRO A 165 -23.79 7.77 5.53
C PRO A 165 -22.80 6.60 5.38
N LEU A 166 -22.88 5.87 4.25
CA LEU A 166 -21.92 4.82 3.93
C LEU A 166 -20.52 5.41 3.81
N ASP A 167 -19.58 4.91 4.64
CA ASP A 167 -18.21 5.44 4.71
C ASP A 167 -17.41 5.17 3.44
N SER A 168 -17.43 3.90 2.95
CA SER A 168 -16.65 3.54 1.77
C SER A 168 -17.24 2.33 1.05
N ARG A 169 -17.28 2.39 -0.29
CA ARG A 169 -17.65 1.27 -1.16
C ARG A 169 -16.49 0.93 -2.10
N HIS A 170 -16.01 -0.31 -2.03
CA HIS A 170 -14.91 -0.81 -2.85
C HIS A 170 -15.45 -1.71 -3.95
N SER A 171 -15.03 -1.49 -5.22
CA SER A 171 -15.50 -2.29 -6.34
C SER A 171 -14.56 -2.22 -7.56
N GLY A 172 -14.81 -3.08 -8.55
CA GLY A 172 -14.04 -3.10 -9.78
C GLY A 172 -14.42 -1.99 -10.77
N ARG A 173 -13.46 -1.55 -11.59
CA ARG A 173 -13.64 -0.51 -12.60
C ARG A 173 -14.74 -0.83 -13.63
N ASP A 174 -14.95 -2.10 -13.94
CA ASP A 174 -16.01 -2.55 -14.85
C ASP A 174 -17.43 -2.26 -14.36
N LEU A 175 -17.59 -1.92 -13.07
CA LEU A 175 -18.86 -1.51 -12.49
C LEU A 175 -19.09 0.01 -12.47
N VAL A 176 -18.10 0.82 -12.85
CA VAL A 176 -18.28 2.27 -12.94
C VAL A 176 -19.37 2.67 -13.95
N PRO A 177 -19.37 2.16 -15.22
CA PRO A 177 -20.35 2.57 -16.21
C PRO A 177 -21.77 1.99 -15.98
N ASN A 178 -22.00 1.31 -14.86
CA ASN A 178 -23.29 0.69 -14.54
C ASN A 178 -23.61 0.75 -13.05
N HIS A 179 -23.34 -0.33 -12.30
CA HIS A 179 -23.77 -0.50 -10.92
C HIS A 179 -23.34 0.63 -9.98
N LEU A 180 -22.08 1.10 -10.03
CA LEU A 180 -21.60 2.16 -9.13
C LEU A 180 -22.26 3.51 -9.45
N THR A 181 -22.46 3.82 -10.72
CA THR A 181 -23.19 5.05 -11.11
C THR A 181 -24.67 4.96 -10.75
N PHE A 182 -25.32 3.80 -10.95
CA PHE A 182 -26.71 3.60 -10.49
C PHE A 182 -26.83 3.72 -8.97
N PHE A 183 -25.86 3.23 -8.22
CA PHE A 183 -25.77 3.39 -6.77
C PHE A 183 -25.76 4.89 -6.38
N ILE A 184 -24.96 5.73 -7.04
CA ILE A 184 -24.91 7.17 -6.79
C ILE A 184 -26.27 7.81 -7.09
N PHE A 185 -26.85 7.50 -8.26
CA PHE A 185 -28.16 8.01 -8.66
C PHE A 185 -29.25 7.67 -7.62
N ASN A 186 -29.35 6.40 -7.24
CA ASN A 186 -30.41 5.94 -6.33
C ASN A 186 -30.21 6.51 -4.93
N HIS A 187 -28.98 6.57 -4.40
CA HIS A 187 -28.73 7.19 -3.10
C HIS A 187 -29.07 8.67 -3.09
N SER A 188 -28.72 9.41 -4.16
CA SER A 188 -29.04 10.84 -4.27
C SER A 188 -30.52 11.12 -4.47
N ALA A 189 -31.31 10.14 -4.94
CA ALA A 189 -32.77 10.26 -5.06
C ALA A 189 -33.49 9.96 -3.76
N ILE A 190 -33.07 8.90 -3.04
CA ILE A 190 -33.79 8.36 -1.89
C ILE A 190 -33.40 9.09 -0.60
N PHE A 191 -32.11 9.31 -0.39
CA PHE A 191 -31.60 9.82 0.87
C PHE A 191 -31.35 11.34 0.85
N PRO A 192 -31.51 12.01 2.01
CA PRO A 192 -31.09 13.40 2.16
C PRO A 192 -29.56 13.50 2.01
N LYS A 193 -29.06 14.68 1.64
CA LYS A 193 -27.65 14.94 1.29
C LYS A 193 -26.64 14.46 2.35
N ASN A 194 -26.97 14.58 3.64
CA ASN A 194 -26.14 14.13 4.75
C ASN A 194 -26.01 12.59 4.89
N HIS A 195 -26.81 11.82 4.13
CA HIS A 195 -26.73 10.35 4.06
C HIS A 195 -26.20 9.85 2.70
N TRP A 196 -25.71 10.73 1.83
CA TRP A 196 -25.08 10.32 0.57
C TRP A 196 -23.75 9.62 0.85
N PRO A 197 -23.33 8.66 -0.01
CA PRO A 197 -22.08 7.92 0.16
C PRO A 197 -20.86 8.86 0.23
N GLN A 198 -19.90 8.54 1.11
CA GLN A 198 -18.75 9.41 1.35
C GLN A 198 -17.53 9.03 0.50
N GLN A 199 -17.38 7.75 0.16
CA GLN A 199 -16.23 7.30 -0.62
C GLN A 199 -16.58 6.14 -1.55
N ILE A 200 -15.99 6.15 -2.75
CA ILE A 200 -15.92 4.98 -3.63
C ILE A 200 -14.46 4.70 -3.96
N VAL A 201 -14.02 3.47 -3.76
CA VAL A 201 -12.69 2.99 -4.14
C VAL A 201 -12.83 2.04 -5.31
N VAL A 202 -12.07 2.30 -6.37
CA VAL A 202 -12.13 1.51 -7.61
C VAL A 202 -10.78 0.82 -7.85
N ASN A 203 -10.83 -0.49 -8.07
CA ASN A 203 -9.68 -1.32 -8.40
C ASN A 203 -9.80 -1.89 -9.82
N GLY A 204 -8.64 -2.27 -10.38
CA GLY A 204 -8.56 -2.97 -11.66
C GLY A 204 -9.11 -4.39 -11.60
N SER A 205 -9.06 -5.09 -12.71
CA SER A 205 -9.49 -6.48 -12.85
C SER A 205 -8.37 -7.45 -12.45
N VAL A 206 -8.73 -8.71 -12.15
CA VAL A 206 -7.76 -9.78 -12.01
C VAL A 206 -7.61 -10.50 -13.36
N LEU A 207 -6.37 -10.53 -13.86
CA LEU A 207 -5.98 -11.23 -15.06
C LEU A 207 -5.33 -12.58 -14.69
N MET A 208 -5.20 -13.46 -15.65
CA MET A 208 -4.39 -14.67 -15.57
C MET A 208 -3.57 -14.78 -16.85
N ASP A 209 -2.25 -14.81 -16.70
CA ASP A 209 -1.29 -14.81 -17.81
C ASP A 209 -1.57 -13.65 -18.81
N GLY A 210 -1.80 -12.43 -18.28
CA GLY A 210 -2.08 -11.23 -19.03
C GLY A 210 -3.44 -11.18 -19.71
N LYS A 211 -4.34 -12.16 -19.46
CA LYS A 211 -5.66 -12.24 -20.08
C LYS A 211 -6.78 -12.19 -19.04
N LYS A 212 -7.90 -11.56 -19.41
CA LYS A 212 -9.10 -11.55 -18.56
C LYS A 212 -9.57 -12.99 -18.32
N MET A 213 -9.85 -13.34 -17.06
CA MET A 213 -10.37 -14.66 -16.71
C MET A 213 -11.76 -14.88 -17.33
N SER A 214 -11.92 -16.00 -18.03
CA SER A 214 -13.18 -16.39 -18.64
C SER A 214 -13.35 -17.91 -18.64
N LYS A 215 -14.57 -18.38 -18.36
CA LYS A 215 -14.91 -19.80 -18.43
C LYS A 215 -14.69 -20.36 -19.85
N SER A 216 -14.96 -19.56 -20.87
CA SER A 216 -14.79 -19.95 -22.29
C SER A 216 -13.34 -20.12 -22.69
N PHE A 217 -12.39 -19.43 -22.06
CA PHE A 217 -10.96 -19.57 -22.28
C PHE A 217 -10.30 -20.64 -21.42
N GLY A 218 -11.03 -21.22 -20.45
CA GLY A 218 -10.49 -22.24 -19.54
C GLY A 218 -9.38 -21.73 -18.59
N ASN A 219 -9.18 -20.42 -18.51
CA ASN A 219 -8.13 -19.78 -17.70
C ASN A 219 -8.65 -19.34 -16.32
N ILE A 220 -9.63 -20.04 -15.77
CA ILE A 220 -10.19 -19.77 -14.43
C ILE A 220 -9.69 -20.84 -13.47
N ILE A 221 -9.17 -20.40 -12.33
CA ILE A 221 -8.94 -21.28 -11.19
C ILE A 221 -10.05 -20.98 -10.16
N PRO A 222 -10.92 -21.96 -9.85
CA PRO A 222 -11.93 -21.77 -8.80
C PRO A 222 -11.27 -21.42 -7.47
N LEU A 223 -11.73 -20.38 -6.80
CA LEU A 223 -11.13 -19.88 -5.56
C LEU A 223 -10.96 -20.97 -4.50
N ARG A 224 -11.98 -21.82 -4.32
CA ARG A 224 -11.91 -22.94 -3.37
C ARG A 224 -10.79 -23.92 -3.69
N GLN A 225 -10.53 -24.20 -4.96
CA GLN A 225 -9.45 -25.05 -5.39
C GLN A 225 -8.09 -24.39 -5.18
N ALA A 226 -7.99 -23.11 -5.51
CA ALA A 226 -6.76 -22.32 -5.29
C ALA A 226 -6.39 -22.30 -3.81
N VAL A 227 -7.33 -21.96 -2.92
CA VAL A 227 -7.13 -21.92 -1.46
C VAL A 227 -6.74 -23.30 -0.91
N LYS A 228 -7.37 -24.38 -1.39
CA LYS A 228 -7.01 -25.76 -0.98
C LYS A 228 -5.59 -26.12 -1.38
N THR A 229 -5.13 -25.64 -2.52
CA THR A 229 -3.82 -26.02 -3.09
C THR A 229 -2.66 -25.18 -2.54
N TYR A 230 -2.87 -23.88 -2.38
CA TYR A 230 -1.81 -22.92 -2.08
C TYR A 230 -1.96 -22.25 -0.70
N GLY A 231 -3.11 -22.37 -0.04
CA GLY A 231 -3.46 -21.62 1.16
C GLY A 231 -4.07 -20.25 0.86
N ALA A 232 -4.82 -19.71 1.79
CA ALA A 232 -5.50 -18.41 1.62
C ALA A 232 -4.50 -17.24 1.56
N ASP A 233 -3.54 -17.19 2.50
CA ASP A 233 -2.62 -16.07 2.62
C ASP A 233 -1.66 -15.91 1.44
N PRO A 234 -1.03 -16.98 0.89
CA PRO A 234 -0.23 -16.82 -0.31
C PRO A 234 -1.00 -16.29 -1.52
N ILE A 235 -2.29 -16.67 -1.67
CA ILE A 235 -3.15 -16.15 -2.74
C ILE A 235 -3.45 -14.67 -2.52
N ARG A 236 -3.82 -14.28 -1.29
CA ARG A 236 -4.07 -12.88 -0.93
C ARG A 236 -2.83 -12.02 -1.22
N LEU A 237 -1.67 -12.46 -0.76
CA LEU A 237 -0.39 -11.79 -1.01
C LEU A 237 -0.08 -11.69 -2.51
N GLY A 238 -0.30 -12.75 -3.26
CA GLY A 238 -0.10 -12.79 -4.71
C GLY A 238 -0.95 -11.77 -5.45
N ILE A 239 -2.23 -11.64 -5.11
CA ILE A 239 -3.14 -10.68 -5.75
C ILE A 239 -2.80 -9.24 -5.31
N MET A 240 -2.65 -8.99 -4.00
CA MET A 240 -2.41 -7.66 -3.47
C MET A 240 -1.04 -7.08 -3.83
N SER A 241 -0.05 -7.93 -4.13
CA SER A 241 1.28 -7.48 -4.57
C SER A 241 1.37 -7.24 -6.09
N ALA A 242 0.41 -7.75 -6.87
CA ALA A 242 0.49 -7.70 -8.34
C ALA A 242 0.16 -6.32 -8.92
N ALA A 243 -0.71 -5.56 -8.28
CA ALA A 243 -1.20 -4.29 -8.81
C ALA A 243 -1.54 -3.27 -7.71
N GLU A 244 -1.60 -2.02 -8.13
CA GLU A 244 -2.05 -0.89 -7.30
C GLU A 244 -3.33 -0.30 -7.90
N LEU A 245 -4.36 -0.08 -7.09
CA LEU A 245 -5.62 0.59 -7.44
C LEU A 245 -6.19 0.20 -8.83
N LEU A 246 -6.15 1.12 -9.82
CA LEU A 246 -6.73 0.90 -11.16
C LEU A 246 -5.93 -0.04 -12.06
N GLN A 247 -4.74 -0.45 -11.64
CA GLN A 247 -3.95 -1.41 -12.41
C GLN A 247 -4.59 -2.79 -12.34
N ASP A 248 -4.60 -3.50 -13.46
CA ASP A 248 -5.05 -4.89 -13.48
C ASP A 248 -4.01 -5.80 -12.79
N ALA A 249 -4.48 -6.63 -11.87
CA ALA A 249 -3.63 -7.56 -11.14
C ALA A 249 -3.47 -8.86 -11.94
N ASP A 250 -2.28 -9.11 -12.49
CA ASP A 250 -2.00 -10.38 -13.15
C ASP A 250 -1.65 -11.46 -12.12
N PHE A 251 -2.54 -12.43 -11.97
CA PHE A 251 -2.38 -13.51 -11.01
C PHE A 251 -1.36 -14.52 -11.51
N SER A 252 -0.22 -14.60 -10.84
CA SER A 252 0.88 -15.51 -11.14
C SER A 252 1.01 -16.60 -10.08
N LEU A 253 0.95 -17.85 -10.50
CA LEU A 253 1.19 -19.00 -9.63
C LEU A 253 2.63 -19.06 -9.11
N GLU A 254 3.60 -18.56 -9.86
CA GLU A 254 5.01 -18.47 -9.44
C GLU A 254 5.14 -17.48 -8.27
N LEU A 255 4.44 -16.34 -8.35
CA LEU A 255 4.41 -15.35 -7.28
C LEU A 255 3.77 -15.93 -6.01
N VAL A 256 2.66 -16.66 -6.14
CA VAL A 256 2.01 -17.34 -5.00
C VAL A 256 2.95 -18.36 -4.34
N LYS A 257 3.68 -19.16 -5.10
CA LYS A 257 4.69 -20.09 -4.58
C LYS A 257 5.82 -19.37 -3.84
N SER A 258 6.31 -18.26 -4.42
CA SER A 258 7.34 -17.42 -3.76
C SER A 258 6.86 -16.90 -2.40
N PHE A 259 5.60 -16.47 -2.28
CA PHE A 259 5.03 -16.07 -0.98
C PHE A 259 4.90 -17.25 -0.03
N THR A 260 4.50 -18.43 -0.51
CA THR A 260 4.48 -19.64 0.34
C THR A 260 5.85 -19.93 0.94
N GLU A 261 6.91 -19.85 0.13
CA GLU A 261 8.29 -20.07 0.60
C GLU A 261 8.74 -19.01 1.61
N ARG A 262 8.37 -17.73 1.39
CA ARG A 262 8.70 -16.64 2.30
C ARG A 262 8.00 -16.79 3.65
N LEU A 263 6.70 -17.09 3.64
CA LEU A 263 5.94 -17.32 4.87
C LEU A 263 6.50 -18.54 5.64
N ASN A 264 6.84 -19.62 4.95
CA ASN A 264 7.46 -20.80 5.58
C ASN A 264 8.81 -20.48 6.22
N LYS A 265 9.67 -19.70 5.55
CA LYS A 265 10.95 -19.26 6.12
C LYS A 265 10.73 -18.40 7.36
N MET A 266 9.79 -17.46 7.31
CA MET A 266 9.45 -16.61 8.44
C MET A 266 8.88 -17.43 9.62
N HIS A 267 7.98 -18.38 9.35
CA HIS A 267 7.43 -19.29 10.33
C HIS A 267 8.52 -20.10 11.04
N ASN A 268 9.45 -20.68 10.29
CA ASN A 268 10.55 -21.47 10.87
C ASN A 268 11.41 -20.60 11.79
N LEU A 269 11.76 -19.39 11.36
CA LEU A 269 12.55 -18.47 12.17
C LEU A 269 11.79 -18.04 13.45
N ILE A 270 10.51 -17.74 13.35
CA ILE A 270 9.66 -17.40 14.50
C ILE A 270 9.59 -18.60 15.47
N HIS A 271 9.48 -19.82 14.95
CA HIS A 271 9.45 -21.03 15.76
C HIS A 271 10.78 -21.26 16.52
N GLU A 272 11.93 -20.88 15.97
CA GLU A 272 13.23 -20.96 16.64
C GLU A 272 13.34 -19.97 17.80
N ILE A 273 12.74 -18.79 17.68
CA ILE A 273 12.85 -17.71 18.68
C ILE A 273 11.68 -17.66 19.67
N LYS A 274 10.70 -18.53 19.59
CA LYS A 274 9.44 -18.47 20.36
C LYS A 274 9.58 -18.43 21.87
N TYR A 275 10.68 -18.96 22.41
CA TYR A 275 10.96 -19.00 23.86
C TYR A 275 11.93 -17.90 24.31
N ALA A 276 12.31 -16.99 23.40
CA ALA A 276 13.18 -15.89 23.75
C ALA A 276 12.50 -14.94 24.76
N SER A 277 13.32 -14.36 25.63
CA SER A 277 12.86 -13.32 26.55
C SER A 277 12.48 -12.04 25.83
N ASP A 278 11.78 -11.15 26.52
CA ASP A 278 11.46 -9.83 25.98
C ASP A 278 12.74 -8.99 25.83
N TYR A 279 12.78 -8.18 24.79
CA TYR A 279 13.92 -7.34 24.47
C TYR A 279 13.80 -5.94 25.07
N ASP A 280 14.84 -5.49 25.76
CA ASP A 280 14.95 -4.13 26.26
C ASP A 280 15.60 -3.24 25.18
N VAL A 281 14.80 -2.42 24.49
CA VAL A 281 15.24 -1.52 23.41
C VAL A 281 16.29 -0.50 23.88
N THR A 282 16.39 -0.22 25.19
CA THR A 282 17.38 0.71 25.76
C THR A 282 18.81 0.13 25.73
N GLN A 283 18.94 -1.18 25.61
CA GLN A 283 20.21 -1.90 25.55
C GLN A 283 20.72 -2.12 24.11
N ALA A 284 20.02 -1.56 23.11
CA ALA A 284 20.36 -1.75 21.72
C ALA A 284 21.76 -1.22 21.37
N HIS A 285 22.57 -2.04 20.68
CA HIS A 285 23.85 -1.66 20.10
C HIS A 285 23.66 -0.94 18.76
N SER A 286 24.73 -0.58 18.05
CA SER A 286 24.64 0.22 16.83
C SER A 286 23.78 -0.40 15.73
N ILE A 287 23.94 -1.71 15.48
CA ILE A 287 23.19 -2.40 14.42
C ILE A 287 21.74 -2.67 14.81
N GLU A 288 21.46 -2.92 16.09
CA GLU A 288 20.10 -3.04 16.63
C GLU A 288 19.38 -1.68 16.54
N LYS A 289 20.04 -0.57 16.91
CA LYS A 289 19.50 0.79 16.76
C LYS A 289 19.15 1.09 15.32
N TRP A 290 20.02 0.68 14.40
CA TRP A 290 19.75 0.81 12.98
C TRP A 290 18.49 0.04 12.55
N LEU A 291 18.36 -1.25 12.91
CA LEU A 291 17.18 -2.04 12.52
C LEU A 291 15.91 -1.56 13.22
N LEU A 292 15.98 -1.10 14.49
CA LEU A 292 14.87 -0.44 15.18
C LEU A 292 14.42 0.81 14.43
N SER A 293 15.36 1.67 14.05
CA SER A 293 15.04 2.87 13.26
C SER A 293 14.36 2.53 11.94
N ARG A 294 14.88 1.54 11.21
CA ARG A 294 14.28 1.02 9.98
C ARG A 294 12.87 0.47 10.20
N LEU A 295 12.65 -0.24 11.31
CA LEU A 295 11.33 -0.76 11.69
C LEU A 295 10.33 0.38 11.96
N GLN A 296 10.74 1.42 12.70
CA GLN A 296 9.87 2.58 12.94
C GLN A 296 9.51 3.32 11.64
N ARG A 297 10.46 3.50 10.73
CA ARG A 297 10.17 4.05 9.39
C ARG A 297 9.26 3.15 8.59
N SER A 298 9.41 1.84 8.71
CA SER A 298 8.51 0.88 8.06
C SER A 298 7.08 1.01 8.58
N ILE A 299 6.88 1.22 9.90
CA ILE A 299 5.55 1.50 10.47
C ILE A 299 4.96 2.77 9.86
N GLN A 300 5.74 3.88 9.80
CA GLN A 300 5.29 5.14 9.20
C GLN A 300 4.87 4.96 7.73
N ILE A 301 5.75 4.42 6.90
CA ILE A 301 5.51 4.22 5.47
C ILE A 301 4.29 3.31 5.24
N THR A 302 4.19 2.21 5.99
CA THR A 302 3.07 1.28 5.87
C THR A 302 1.76 1.94 6.27
N THR A 303 1.74 2.69 7.37
CA THR A 303 0.56 3.42 7.84
C THR A 303 0.10 4.45 6.81
N ASP A 304 1.02 5.25 6.28
CA ASP A 304 0.71 6.27 5.26
C ASP A 304 0.20 5.64 3.96
N SER A 305 0.80 4.52 3.54
CA SER A 305 0.38 3.81 2.33
C SER A 305 -0.99 3.15 2.52
N MET A 306 -1.26 2.55 3.69
CA MET A 306 -2.57 1.97 4.02
C MET A 306 -3.67 3.04 4.08
N ASN A 307 -3.40 4.20 4.67
CA ASN A 307 -4.33 5.33 4.70
C ASN A 307 -4.68 5.85 3.30
N LYS A 308 -3.77 5.68 2.34
CA LYS A 308 -3.97 6.02 0.92
C LYS A 308 -4.44 4.84 0.07
N LEU A 309 -4.75 3.70 0.70
CA LEU A 309 -5.14 2.44 0.05
C LEU A 309 -4.09 1.93 -0.96
N ARG A 310 -2.83 2.27 -0.76
CA ARG A 310 -1.68 1.76 -1.54
C ARG A 310 -1.21 0.43 -0.97
N VAL A 311 -2.02 -0.59 -1.22
CA VAL A 311 -1.89 -1.92 -0.61
C VAL A 311 -0.59 -2.62 -1.05
N ARG A 312 -0.24 -2.51 -2.34
CA ARG A 312 0.99 -3.07 -2.89
C ARG A 312 2.25 -2.42 -2.30
N GLU A 313 2.26 -1.10 -2.17
CA GLU A 313 3.37 -0.34 -1.58
C GLU A 313 3.59 -0.76 -0.12
N SER A 314 2.50 -0.87 0.67
CA SER A 314 2.53 -1.35 2.05
C SER A 314 3.13 -2.75 2.14
N LEU A 315 2.64 -3.66 1.30
CA LEU A 315 3.09 -5.04 1.29
C LEU A 315 4.55 -5.17 0.86
N HIS A 316 4.99 -4.37 -0.13
CA HIS A 316 6.38 -4.31 -0.57
C HIS A 316 7.30 -3.90 0.59
N ASN A 317 6.91 -2.90 1.36
CA ASN A 317 7.66 -2.45 2.53
C ASN A 317 7.77 -3.54 3.60
N ILE A 318 6.64 -4.16 3.98
CA ILE A 318 6.60 -5.17 5.05
C ILE A 318 7.38 -6.45 4.68
N ILE A 319 7.26 -6.91 3.44
CA ILE A 319 7.84 -8.20 3.04
C ILE A 319 9.23 -8.05 2.44
N TYR A 320 9.43 -7.12 1.51
CA TYR A 320 10.71 -7.05 0.78
C TYR A 320 11.74 -6.16 1.46
N LEU A 321 11.36 -4.95 1.85
CA LEU A 321 12.32 -4.01 2.44
C LEU A 321 12.77 -4.48 3.83
N LEU A 322 11.85 -4.93 4.69
CA LEU A 322 12.21 -5.49 5.99
C LEU A 322 13.02 -6.79 5.88
N ASP A 323 12.83 -7.62 4.84
CA ASP A 323 13.67 -8.79 4.59
C ASP A 323 15.11 -8.39 4.24
N ILE A 324 15.29 -7.35 3.41
CA ILE A 324 16.60 -6.80 3.06
C ILE A 324 17.30 -6.26 4.31
N ASP A 325 16.58 -5.50 5.12
CA ASP A 325 17.11 -4.94 6.36
C ASP A 325 17.47 -6.05 7.36
N LEU A 326 16.64 -7.08 7.51
CA LEU A 326 16.91 -8.23 8.36
C LEU A 326 18.14 -9.04 7.90
N GLN A 327 18.29 -9.24 6.57
CA GLN A 327 19.47 -9.91 6.01
C GLN A 327 20.74 -9.12 6.30
N TRP A 328 20.67 -7.80 6.21
CA TRP A 328 21.81 -6.94 6.57
C TRP A 328 22.14 -7.03 8.05
N TYR A 329 21.15 -6.93 8.92
CA TYR A 329 21.30 -7.10 10.36
C TYR A 329 21.99 -8.43 10.70
N ASN A 330 21.52 -9.55 10.17
CA ASN A 330 22.08 -10.88 10.42
C ASN A 330 23.56 -11.02 9.97
N ARG A 331 24.01 -10.21 8.99
CA ARG A 331 25.42 -10.18 8.58
C ARG A 331 26.30 -9.34 9.49
N ARG A 332 25.70 -8.43 10.21
CA ARG A 332 26.40 -7.39 10.98
C ARG A 332 26.37 -7.62 12.49
N THR A 333 25.32 -8.29 12.99
CA THR A 333 25.17 -8.49 14.45
C THR A 333 26.32 -9.29 15.02
N THR A 334 26.71 -8.91 16.23
CA THR A 334 27.71 -9.60 17.07
C THR A 334 27.12 -10.04 18.41
N LEU A 335 25.80 -9.95 18.54
CA LEU A 335 25.09 -10.40 19.74
C LEU A 335 25.25 -11.91 19.97
N SER A 336 25.13 -12.33 21.22
CA SER A 336 24.93 -13.73 21.54
C SER A 336 23.64 -14.25 20.88
N THR A 337 23.53 -15.56 20.69
CA THR A 337 22.31 -16.15 20.11
C THR A 337 21.07 -15.84 20.96
N GLU A 338 21.20 -15.80 22.27
CA GLU A 338 20.11 -15.50 23.19
C GLU A 338 19.61 -14.05 23.03
N ASP A 339 20.52 -13.07 23.06
CA ASP A 339 20.19 -11.65 22.91
C ASP A 339 19.63 -11.37 21.51
N GLN A 340 20.22 -11.99 20.48
CA GLN A 340 19.72 -11.89 19.11
C GLN A 340 18.29 -12.44 19.00
N ASN A 341 17.99 -13.57 19.60
CA ASN A 341 16.65 -14.16 19.58
C ASN A 341 15.62 -13.25 20.25
N SER A 342 15.97 -12.63 21.39
CA SER A 342 15.12 -11.67 22.09
C SER A 342 14.82 -10.44 21.22
N PHE A 343 15.84 -9.90 20.54
CA PHE A 343 15.68 -8.80 19.60
C PHE A 343 14.81 -9.17 18.38
N LEU A 344 15.02 -10.35 17.81
CA LEU A 344 14.23 -10.84 16.69
C LEU A 344 12.78 -11.10 17.07
N LYS A 345 12.49 -11.57 18.30
CA LYS A 345 11.12 -11.71 18.80
C LYS A 345 10.40 -10.36 18.75
N TYR A 346 10.98 -9.31 19.35
CA TYR A 346 10.44 -7.95 19.30
C TYR A 346 10.20 -7.45 17.87
N PHE A 347 11.17 -7.67 16.98
CA PHE A 347 11.07 -7.29 15.57
C PHE A 347 9.90 -7.99 14.86
N PHE A 348 9.75 -9.32 15.05
CA PHE A 348 8.69 -10.08 14.41
C PHE A 348 7.32 -9.82 15.00
N GLU A 349 7.17 -9.58 16.29
CA GLU A 349 5.90 -9.16 16.89
C GLU A 349 5.34 -7.90 16.25
N THR A 350 6.19 -6.91 16.00
CA THR A 350 5.78 -5.69 15.27
C THR A 350 5.47 -5.99 13.80
N ARG A 351 6.33 -6.76 13.14
CA ARG A 351 6.19 -7.07 11.71
C ARG A 351 4.91 -7.86 11.39
N ILE A 352 4.54 -8.85 12.20
CA ILE A 352 3.33 -9.65 11.98
C ILE A 352 2.06 -8.83 12.23
N LYS A 353 2.05 -7.87 13.16
CA LYS A 353 0.95 -6.92 13.30
C LYS A 353 0.74 -6.10 12.03
N LEU A 354 1.81 -5.60 11.42
CA LEU A 354 1.74 -4.90 10.12
C LEU A 354 1.27 -5.82 8.98
N LEU A 355 1.61 -7.10 9.02
CA LEU A 355 1.27 -8.08 8.00
C LEU A 355 -0.14 -8.67 8.15
N ALA A 356 -0.74 -8.61 9.34
CA ALA A 356 -2.02 -9.24 9.67
C ALA A 356 -3.18 -8.90 8.69
N PRO A 357 -3.37 -7.66 8.21
CA PRO A 357 -4.40 -7.37 7.21
C PRO A 357 -4.22 -8.11 5.88
N PHE A 358 -3.01 -8.52 5.56
CA PHE A 358 -2.65 -9.17 4.29
C PHE A 358 -2.64 -10.69 4.38
N ALA A 359 -2.09 -11.24 5.48
CA ALA A 359 -1.92 -12.67 5.72
C ALA A 359 -2.46 -13.05 7.11
N PRO A 360 -3.80 -12.94 7.34
CA PRO A 360 -4.38 -13.06 8.67
C PRO A 360 -4.16 -14.43 9.32
N TYR A 361 -4.26 -15.53 8.56
CA TYR A 361 -4.10 -16.88 9.12
C TYR A 361 -2.66 -17.15 9.56
N PHE A 362 -1.69 -16.76 8.75
CA PHE A 362 -0.28 -16.86 9.08
C PHE A 362 0.06 -16.03 10.33
N CYS A 363 -0.44 -14.80 10.40
CA CYS A 363 -0.15 -13.90 11.51
C CYS A 363 -0.81 -14.36 12.80
N GLU A 364 -2.01 -14.93 12.76
CA GLU A 364 -2.68 -15.54 13.92
C GLU A 364 -1.88 -16.72 14.47
N GLU A 365 -1.50 -17.66 13.61
CA GLU A 365 -0.68 -18.83 13.99
C GLU A 365 0.67 -18.43 14.61
N THR A 366 1.33 -17.43 13.99
CA THR A 366 2.63 -16.96 14.49
C THR A 366 2.50 -16.15 15.78
N TRP A 367 1.39 -15.43 15.98
CA TRP A 367 1.09 -14.71 17.22
C TRP A 367 0.93 -15.67 18.39
N GLU A 368 0.16 -16.73 18.21
CA GLU A 368 0.02 -17.82 19.20
C GLU A 368 1.38 -18.53 19.45
N THR A 369 2.15 -18.79 18.39
CA THR A 369 3.48 -19.42 18.49
C THR A 369 4.45 -18.60 19.36
N LEU A 370 4.38 -17.27 19.32
CA LEU A 370 5.18 -16.36 20.15
C LEU A 370 4.71 -16.28 21.61
N GLY A 371 3.61 -16.96 21.95
CA GLY A 371 3.08 -17.10 23.31
C GLY A 371 2.06 -16.04 23.72
N HIS A 372 1.51 -15.30 22.78
CA HIS A 372 0.47 -14.32 23.04
C HIS A 372 -0.91 -14.96 23.16
N GLU A 373 -1.73 -14.46 24.08
CA GLU A 373 -3.13 -14.84 24.24
C GLU A 373 -4.02 -13.91 23.41
N GLY A 374 -5.13 -14.43 22.91
CA GLY A 374 -6.08 -13.66 22.10
C GLY A 374 -5.71 -13.56 20.61
N SER A 375 -6.55 -12.90 19.84
CA SER A 375 -6.37 -12.78 18.40
C SER A 375 -5.54 -11.55 18.03
N ILE A 376 -4.57 -11.72 17.13
CA ILE A 376 -3.78 -10.60 16.58
C ILE A 376 -4.66 -9.54 15.88
N THR A 377 -5.84 -9.94 15.40
CA THR A 377 -6.78 -9.02 14.74
C THR A 377 -7.44 -8.05 15.71
N LEU A 378 -7.35 -8.29 17.02
CA LEU A 378 -7.85 -7.40 18.07
C LEU A 378 -6.75 -6.50 18.65
N GLU A 379 -5.50 -6.71 18.24
CA GLU A 379 -4.38 -5.89 18.65
C GLU A 379 -4.39 -4.53 17.95
N ASP A 380 -3.87 -3.52 18.65
CA ASP A 380 -3.71 -2.19 18.08
C ASP A 380 -2.69 -2.19 16.92
N TRP A 381 -3.00 -1.39 15.91
CA TRP A 381 -2.04 -1.11 14.84
C TRP A 381 -0.78 -0.46 15.39
N PRO A 382 0.42 -0.93 15.00
CA PRO A 382 1.67 -0.39 15.51
C PRO A 382 1.80 1.11 15.28
N THR A 383 2.11 1.84 16.34
CA THR A 383 2.40 3.27 16.28
C THR A 383 3.92 3.49 16.29
N PRO A 384 4.47 4.31 15.39
CA PRO A 384 5.91 4.53 15.35
C PRO A 384 6.40 5.31 16.58
N ASP A 385 7.41 4.77 17.26
CA ASP A 385 8.15 5.50 18.28
C ASP A 385 9.27 6.33 17.64
N THR A 386 9.07 7.64 17.54
CA THR A 386 10.03 8.56 16.93
C THR A 386 11.36 8.65 17.68
N ASN A 387 11.41 8.28 18.97
CA ASN A 387 12.65 8.26 19.75
C ASN A 387 13.58 7.10 19.34
N LEU A 388 13.03 6.06 18.71
CA LEU A 388 13.80 4.95 18.16
C LEU A 388 14.27 5.20 16.71
N ILE A 389 13.90 6.32 16.10
CA ILE A 389 14.42 6.74 14.80
C ILE A 389 15.79 7.37 15.01
N ASP A 390 16.84 6.65 14.64
CA ASP A 390 18.23 7.07 14.79
C ASP A 390 18.87 7.29 13.42
N GLU A 391 18.82 8.54 12.96
CA GLU A 391 19.40 8.94 11.67
C GLU A 391 20.92 8.77 11.63
N ASN A 392 21.61 8.88 12.78
CA ASN A 392 23.05 8.67 12.84
C ASN A 392 23.39 7.18 12.59
N SER A 393 22.66 6.25 13.21
CA SER A 393 22.83 4.81 12.95
C SER A 393 22.50 4.47 11.49
N GLU A 394 21.46 5.08 10.90
CA GLU A 394 21.12 4.85 9.49
C GLU A 394 22.22 5.33 8.54
N LEU A 395 22.73 6.55 8.72
CA LEU A 395 23.83 7.07 7.87
C LEU A 395 25.14 6.32 8.10
N SER A 396 25.37 5.83 9.32
CA SER A 396 26.55 5.00 9.62
C SER A 396 26.50 3.67 8.86
N GLU A 397 25.37 2.98 8.88
CA GLU A 397 25.21 1.75 8.12
C GLU A 397 25.17 1.97 6.60
N ASP A 398 24.68 3.11 6.12
CA ASP A 398 24.79 3.48 4.71
C ASP A 398 26.25 3.66 4.28
N LEU A 399 27.08 4.29 5.12
CA LEU A 399 28.52 4.41 4.88
C LEU A 399 29.20 3.04 4.80
N ILE A 400 28.87 2.12 5.72
CA ILE A 400 29.41 0.76 5.73
C ILE A 400 28.97 -0.01 4.47
N LYS A 401 27.67 0.02 4.13
CA LYS A 401 27.12 -0.64 2.94
C LYS A 401 27.80 -0.16 1.66
N ASN A 402 27.88 1.15 1.47
CA ASN A 402 28.50 1.76 0.29
C ASN A 402 29.98 1.40 0.19
N THR A 403 30.70 1.38 1.33
CA THR A 403 32.14 1.00 1.36
C THR A 403 32.33 -0.47 0.97
N ILE A 404 31.49 -1.38 1.50
CA ILE A 404 31.53 -2.80 1.12
C ILE A 404 31.20 -2.98 -0.36
N GLU A 405 30.22 -2.26 -0.88
CA GLU A 405 29.85 -2.30 -2.30
C GLU A 405 30.98 -1.81 -3.20
N ASP A 406 31.61 -0.69 -2.85
CA ASP A 406 32.77 -0.16 -3.60
C ASP A 406 33.95 -1.16 -3.56
N ILE A 407 34.24 -1.79 -2.42
CA ILE A 407 35.25 -2.86 -2.32
C ILE A 407 34.91 -4.03 -3.26
N ASN A 408 33.68 -4.54 -3.21
CA ASN A 408 33.23 -5.66 -4.04
C ASN A 408 33.29 -5.32 -5.53
N ASN A 409 32.93 -4.10 -5.91
CA ASN A 409 33.02 -3.63 -7.30
C ASN A 409 34.48 -3.58 -7.78
N ILE A 410 35.40 -3.10 -6.95
CA ILE A 410 36.84 -3.10 -7.29
C ILE A 410 37.35 -4.53 -7.44
N LEU A 411 37.05 -5.43 -6.51
CA LEU A 411 37.42 -6.86 -6.58
C LEU A 411 36.91 -7.52 -7.85
N LYS A 412 35.64 -7.28 -8.20
CA LYS A 412 34.98 -7.85 -9.39
C LYS A 412 35.65 -7.36 -10.69
N VAL A 413 36.02 -6.07 -10.76
CA VAL A 413 36.64 -5.47 -11.95
C VAL A 413 38.11 -5.85 -12.08
N THR A 414 38.84 -5.81 -10.97
CA THR A 414 40.29 -6.05 -10.99
C THR A 414 40.68 -7.53 -10.94
N LYS A 415 39.80 -8.39 -10.39
CA LYS A 415 40.02 -9.83 -10.15
C LYS A 415 41.28 -10.12 -9.32
N ILE A 416 41.72 -9.19 -8.50
CA ILE A 416 42.88 -9.32 -7.63
C ILE A 416 42.53 -10.25 -6.47
N GLN A 417 43.42 -11.17 -6.10
CA GLN A 417 43.35 -11.88 -4.83
C GLN A 417 43.94 -10.97 -3.75
N THR A 418 43.08 -10.33 -2.99
CA THR A 418 43.43 -9.32 -1.99
C THR A 418 43.69 -9.96 -0.64
N GLN A 419 44.80 -9.63 0.01
CA GLN A 419 45.08 -9.98 1.39
C GLN A 419 44.90 -8.79 2.35
N ARG A 420 44.93 -7.59 1.80
CA ARG A 420 44.84 -6.35 2.58
C ARG A 420 44.00 -5.29 1.87
N ILE A 421 43.11 -4.65 2.63
CA ILE A 421 42.29 -3.53 2.18
C ILE A 421 42.71 -2.28 2.96
N CYS A 422 43.19 -1.25 2.25
CA CYS A 422 43.47 0.06 2.82
C CYS A 422 42.29 1.00 2.51
N ILE A 423 41.69 1.58 3.54
CA ILE A 423 40.54 2.50 3.45
C ILE A 423 41.02 3.88 3.92
N TYR A 424 40.86 4.89 3.08
CA TYR A 424 41.27 6.26 3.34
C TYR A 424 40.06 7.14 3.61
N ILE A 425 40.01 7.70 4.81
CA ILE A 425 38.93 8.55 5.30
C ILE A 425 39.22 9.99 4.95
N SER A 426 38.21 10.74 4.57
CA SER A 426 38.36 12.11 4.09
C SER A 426 38.83 13.09 5.18
N ALA A 427 39.69 14.04 4.78
CA ALA A 427 40.17 15.10 5.64
C ALA A 427 39.08 16.04 6.14
N ASN A 428 39.33 16.71 7.27
CA ASN A 428 38.39 17.64 7.90
C ASN A 428 37.98 18.80 6.97
N TRP A 429 38.91 19.35 6.19
CA TRP A 429 38.61 20.45 5.27
C TRP A 429 37.55 20.04 4.21
N LYS A 430 37.56 18.79 3.75
CA LYS A 430 36.58 18.25 2.80
C LYS A 430 35.20 18.16 3.42
N TRP A 431 35.09 17.70 4.68
CA TRP A 431 33.84 17.68 5.44
C TRP A 431 33.28 19.08 5.61
N ASN A 432 34.09 20.07 5.94
CA ASN A 432 33.63 21.45 6.11
C ASN A 432 33.08 22.04 4.82
N ILE A 433 33.74 21.83 3.68
CA ILE A 433 33.22 22.26 2.36
C ILE A 433 31.92 21.50 2.01
N PHE A 434 31.86 20.20 2.29
CA PHE A 434 30.68 19.38 2.04
C PHE A 434 29.45 19.89 2.82
N LEU A 435 29.58 20.09 4.13
CA LEU A 435 28.51 20.61 4.96
C LEU A 435 28.12 22.05 4.58
N HIS A 436 29.08 22.87 4.17
CA HIS A 436 28.81 24.22 3.65
C HIS A 436 27.99 24.15 2.35
N ALA A 437 28.37 23.28 1.43
CA ALA A 437 27.64 23.09 0.16
C ALA A 437 26.20 22.60 0.37
N LEU A 438 25.97 21.70 1.35
CA LEU A 438 24.64 21.19 1.67
C LEU A 438 23.68 22.27 2.23
N LYS A 439 24.22 23.32 2.89
CA LYS A 439 23.41 24.42 3.45
C LYS A 439 22.88 25.39 2.39
N GLN A 440 23.40 25.34 1.16
CA GLN A 440 23.03 26.27 0.11
C GLN A 440 21.77 25.79 -0.63
N GLU A 441 20.73 26.60 -0.66
CA GLU A 441 19.49 26.30 -1.41
C GLU A 441 19.74 26.20 -2.92
N GLN A 442 20.56 27.10 -3.47
CA GLN A 442 21.04 27.05 -4.84
C GLN A 442 22.58 26.94 -4.84
N LEU A 443 23.05 25.74 -5.04
CA LEU A 443 24.49 25.48 -5.10
C LEU A 443 25.05 25.92 -6.47
N LEU A 444 25.91 26.93 -6.48
CA LEU A 444 26.67 27.35 -7.66
C LEU A 444 28.12 26.92 -7.53
N LEU A 445 28.64 26.21 -8.53
CA LEU A 445 30.00 25.68 -8.51
C LEU A 445 31.05 26.78 -8.34
N LYS A 446 30.85 27.93 -9.00
CA LYS A 446 31.79 29.07 -8.93
C LYS A 446 31.86 29.60 -7.51
N ASP A 447 30.73 29.83 -6.87
CA ASP A 447 30.66 30.40 -5.52
C ASP A 447 31.24 29.45 -4.47
N LEU A 448 31.01 28.14 -4.65
CA LEU A 448 31.59 27.11 -3.79
C LEU A 448 33.11 27.08 -3.89
N ILE A 449 33.69 27.21 -5.10
CA ILE A 449 35.14 27.26 -5.31
C ILE A 449 35.69 28.55 -4.72
N GLU A 450 35.11 29.71 -5.03
CA GLU A 450 35.61 31.02 -4.55
C GLU A 450 35.58 31.13 -3.02
N SER A 451 34.46 30.74 -2.40
CA SER A 451 34.32 30.75 -0.92
C SER A 451 35.31 29.81 -0.25
N SER A 452 35.55 28.62 -0.84
CA SER A 452 36.51 27.66 -0.31
C SER A 452 37.97 28.11 -0.48
N LEU A 453 38.34 28.72 -1.61
CA LEU A 453 39.70 29.24 -1.86
C LEU A 453 40.05 30.45 -1.00
N ASN A 454 39.07 31.26 -0.64
CA ASN A 454 39.22 32.45 0.19
C ASN A 454 39.27 32.13 1.69
N ASN A 455 38.96 30.90 2.10
CA ASN A 455 39.03 30.51 3.50
C ASN A 455 40.50 30.29 3.92
N PRO A 456 40.99 31.03 4.95
CA PRO A 456 42.39 30.90 5.41
C PRO A 456 42.73 29.49 5.89
N ASP A 457 41.79 28.79 6.49
CA ASP A 457 41.96 27.44 7.03
C ASP A 457 42.29 26.39 5.97
N TYR A 458 42.06 26.70 4.70
CA TYR A 458 42.28 25.77 3.57
C TYR A 458 43.50 26.17 2.72
N SER A 459 44.37 27.06 3.23
CA SER A 459 45.52 27.61 2.48
C SER A 459 46.44 26.52 1.92
N GLU A 460 46.64 25.43 2.65
CA GLU A 460 47.51 24.30 2.26
C GLU A 460 46.88 23.43 1.16
N PHE A 461 45.52 23.46 1.03
CA PHE A 461 44.76 22.58 0.14
C PHE A 461 44.31 23.26 -1.16
N LYS A 462 44.69 24.52 -1.41
CA LYS A 462 44.24 25.34 -2.56
C LYS A 462 44.34 24.63 -3.92
N LYS A 463 45.35 23.80 -4.12
CA LYS A 463 45.51 23.05 -5.37
C LYS A 463 44.45 21.95 -5.58
N HIS A 464 43.89 21.43 -4.51
CA HIS A 464 42.95 20.31 -4.53
C HIS A 464 41.48 20.76 -4.51
N ILE A 465 41.21 21.95 -3.97
CA ILE A 465 39.84 22.51 -3.78
C ILE A 465 39.03 22.54 -5.09
N PRO A 466 39.51 23.07 -6.23
CA PRO A 466 38.70 23.19 -7.42
C PRO A 466 38.20 21.82 -7.94
N LYS A 467 39.09 20.83 -7.95
CA LYS A 467 38.73 19.47 -8.39
C LYS A 467 37.77 18.79 -7.43
N PHE A 468 37.98 18.97 -6.14
CA PHE A 468 37.08 18.45 -5.10
C PHE A 468 35.69 19.08 -5.23
N CYS A 469 35.57 20.41 -5.31
CA CYS A 469 34.31 21.12 -5.48
C CYS A 469 33.58 20.71 -6.77
N GLN A 470 34.28 20.49 -7.88
CA GLN A 470 33.67 20.00 -9.12
C GLN A 470 33.05 18.61 -8.96
N THR A 471 33.75 17.71 -8.26
CA THR A 471 33.24 16.36 -7.99
C THR A 471 32.04 16.40 -7.06
N LEU A 472 32.18 17.17 -5.98
CA LEU A 472 31.13 17.36 -4.99
C LEU A 472 29.86 17.97 -5.60
N PHE A 473 29.98 18.98 -6.44
CA PHE A 473 28.86 19.62 -7.13
C PHE A 473 28.05 18.62 -7.97
N LYS A 474 28.71 17.75 -8.73
CA LYS A 474 28.07 16.70 -9.51
C LYS A 474 27.31 15.71 -8.63
N GLU A 475 27.88 15.33 -7.51
CA GLU A 475 27.23 14.41 -6.58
C GLU A 475 26.01 15.04 -5.91
N LEU A 476 26.15 16.24 -5.38
CA LEU A 476 25.07 16.93 -4.68
C LEU A 476 23.91 17.35 -5.60
N SER A 477 24.14 17.46 -6.91
CA SER A 477 23.07 17.71 -7.88
C SER A 477 22.10 16.54 -8.04
N THR A 478 22.49 15.33 -7.64
CA THR A 478 21.66 14.11 -7.71
C THR A 478 21.04 13.73 -6.37
N VAL A 479 21.42 14.39 -5.27
CA VAL A 479 20.91 14.14 -3.92
C VAL A 479 19.64 14.93 -3.69
N ASP A 480 18.58 14.27 -3.26
CA ASP A 480 17.30 14.90 -2.94
C ASP A 480 17.37 15.77 -1.68
N SER A 481 16.41 16.69 -1.54
CA SER A 481 16.39 17.66 -0.45
C SER A 481 16.23 17.00 0.93
N SER A 482 15.53 15.89 1.05
CA SER A 482 15.33 15.20 2.32
C SER A 482 16.62 14.56 2.82
N SER A 483 17.37 13.93 1.92
CA SER A 483 18.70 13.37 2.20
C SER A 483 19.71 14.44 2.61
N LYS A 484 19.68 15.63 1.97
CA LYS A 484 20.52 16.77 2.36
C LYS A 484 20.21 17.25 3.78
N LEU A 485 18.95 17.42 4.12
CA LEU A 485 18.52 17.84 5.46
C LEU A 485 18.92 16.81 6.52
N ARG A 486 18.79 15.53 6.22
CA ARG A 486 19.17 14.43 7.09
C ARG A 486 20.68 14.44 7.41
N ILE A 487 21.54 14.63 6.42
CA ILE A 487 22.99 14.76 6.63
C ILE A 487 23.32 16.03 7.43
N LEU A 488 22.63 17.13 7.16
CA LEU A 488 22.83 18.39 7.88
C LEU A 488 22.42 18.32 9.36
N SER A 489 21.36 17.56 9.69
CA SER A 489 20.90 17.40 11.07
C SER A 489 21.94 16.70 11.94
N ILE A 490 22.70 15.77 11.38
CA ILE A 490 23.75 14.99 12.06
C ILE A 490 25.10 15.71 12.02
N GLY A 491 25.39 16.38 10.92
CA GLY A 491 26.68 17.00 10.69
C GLY A 491 27.78 16.01 10.30
N LYS A 492 29.00 16.20 10.83
CA LYS A 492 30.15 15.36 10.50
C LYS A 492 30.06 14.00 11.21
N LEU A 493 30.07 12.91 10.45
CA LEU A 493 30.17 11.55 10.99
C LEU A 493 31.60 11.23 11.45
N ASN A 494 31.72 10.42 12.50
CA ASN A 494 32.99 9.82 12.89
C ASN A 494 33.28 8.57 12.04
N GLU A 495 33.65 8.81 10.78
CA GLU A 495 33.87 7.73 9.80
C GLU A 495 34.90 6.69 10.28
N THR A 496 35.94 7.12 11.04
CA THR A 496 36.96 6.21 11.59
C THR A 496 36.32 5.20 12.52
N GLN A 497 35.51 5.66 13.47
CA GLN A 497 34.85 4.79 14.42
C GLN A 497 33.84 3.86 13.74
N ILE A 498 33.07 4.39 12.79
CA ILE A 498 32.05 3.62 12.04
C ILE A 498 32.70 2.50 11.22
N LEU A 499 33.81 2.80 10.53
CA LEU A 499 34.48 1.85 9.64
C LEU A 499 35.38 0.84 10.40
N GLU A 500 35.64 1.04 11.70
CA GLU A 500 36.36 0.06 12.52
C GLU A 500 35.66 -1.32 12.48
N ASP A 501 34.34 -1.32 12.40
CA ASP A 501 33.55 -2.55 12.29
C ASP A 501 33.90 -3.40 11.06
N LEU A 502 34.40 -2.78 9.99
CA LEU A 502 34.83 -3.51 8.79
C LEU A 502 36.05 -4.40 9.04
N LYS A 503 36.89 -4.09 10.04
CA LYS A 503 38.03 -4.92 10.39
C LYS A 503 37.57 -6.30 10.86
N SER A 504 36.60 -6.34 11.76
CA SER A 504 36.03 -7.59 12.26
C SER A 504 35.26 -8.34 11.17
N PHE A 505 34.49 -7.61 10.37
CA PHE A 505 33.68 -8.16 9.28
C PHE A 505 34.52 -8.91 8.24
N TYR A 506 35.57 -8.27 7.69
CA TYR A 506 36.41 -8.89 6.66
C TYR A 506 37.37 -9.94 7.23
N LYS A 507 37.85 -9.78 8.48
CA LYS A 507 38.63 -10.79 9.15
C LYS A 507 37.87 -12.10 9.36
N THR A 508 36.61 -12.01 9.76
CA THR A 508 35.78 -13.18 10.03
C THR A 508 35.31 -13.88 8.76
N GLN A 509 34.92 -13.12 7.73
CA GLN A 509 34.35 -13.71 6.51
C GLN A 509 35.40 -14.19 5.51
N ASN A 510 36.50 -13.46 5.32
CA ASN A 510 37.44 -13.69 4.23
C ASN A 510 38.90 -13.78 4.66
N ASN A 511 39.19 -13.67 5.95
CA ASN A 511 40.58 -13.58 6.50
C ASN A 511 41.42 -12.47 5.85
N ILE A 512 40.77 -11.34 5.49
CA ILE A 512 41.41 -10.17 4.87
C ILE A 512 41.68 -9.15 5.97
N GLN A 513 42.90 -8.57 5.95
CA GLN A 513 43.28 -7.46 6.81
C GLN A 513 42.70 -6.15 6.28
N VAL A 514 42.08 -5.34 7.16
CA VAL A 514 41.58 -4.00 6.84
C VAL A 514 42.33 -2.97 7.68
N ASP A 515 42.94 -2.00 7.02
CA ASP A 515 43.60 -0.87 7.65
C ASP A 515 42.91 0.44 7.29
N LEU A 516 42.64 1.24 8.33
CA LEU A 516 42.01 2.56 8.18
C LEU A 516 43.07 3.65 8.35
N TYR A 517 43.05 4.62 7.46
CA TYR A 517 43.93 5.79 7.49
C TYR A 517 43.08 7.07 7.32
N SER A 518 43.38 8.09 8.11
CA SER A 518 42.85 9.43 7.85
C SER A 518 43.74 10.17 6.85
N GLU A 519 43.17 10.89 5.91
CA GLU A 519 43.93 11.76 5.01
C GLU A 519 44.65 12.88 5.78
N ASP A 520 44.20 13.20 7.00
CA ASP A 520 44.84 14.18 7.90
C ASP A 520 46.06 13.60 8.66
N ASP A 521 46.33 12.28 8.57
CA ASP A 521 47.43 11.65 9.28
C ASP A 521 48.78 12.00 8.66
N SER A 522 49.76 12.34 9.50
CA SER A 522 51.10 12.71 9.06
C SER A 522 51.92 11.54 8.47
N LYS A 523 51.55 10.31 8.82
CA LYS A 523 52.16 9.06 8.33
C LYS A 523 51.09 8.11 7.84
N ILE A 524 50.82 8.14 6.53
CA ILE A 524 49.83 7.32 5.88
C ILE A 524 50.53 6.34 4.91
N TYR A 525 50.13 5.08 4.94
CA TYR A 525 50.50 4.13 3.90
C TYR A 525 49.60 4.32 2.69
N ASP A 526 50.10 4.99 1.64
CA ASP A 526 49.31 5.27 0.42
C ASP A 526 50.22 5.18 -0.84
N PRO A 527 50.59 3.95 -1.25
CA PRO A 527 51.52 3.72 -2.34
C PRO A 527 51.02 4.18 -3.72
N ARG A 528 49.75 4.52 -3.85
CA ARG A 528 49.09 4.92 -5.10
C ARG A 528 48.44 6.30 -5.04
N ASN A 529 48.69 7.08 -4.00
CA ASN A 529 48.05 8.39 -3.75
C ASN A 529 46.50 8.32 -3.85
N ARG A 530 45.89 7.30 -3.26
CA ARG A 530 44.44 7.10 -3.28
C ARG A 530 43.73 7.98 -2.28
N SER A 531 44.35 8.35 -1.17
CA SER A 531 43.76 9.16 -0.11
C SER A 531 43.18 10.48 -0.61
N ILE A 532 43.78 11.11 -1.60
CA ILE A 532 43.31 12.37 -2.18
C ILE A 532 41.91 12.28 -2.81
N TYR A 533 41.46 11.06 -3.17
CA TYR A 533 40.14 10.81 -3.76
C TYR A 533 39.07 10.50 -2.72
N SER A 534 39.44 10.42 -1.43
CA SER A 534 38.46 10.26 -0.35
C SER A 534 37.51 11.44 -0.28
N ARG A 535 36.26 11.17 0.06
CA ARG A 535 35.19 12.18 0.17
C ARG A 535 34.34 11.87 1.40
N PRO A 536 33.72 12.88 1.98
CA PRO A 536 32.76 12.66 3.04
C PRO A 536 31.73 11.59 2.67
N MET A 537 31.50 10.63 3.53
CA MET A 537 30.64 9.44 3.36
C MET A 537 31.04 8.50 2.20
N ARG A 538 32.20 8.71 1.60
CA ARG A 538 32.74 7.86 0.52
C ARG A 538 34.23 7.75 0.59
N PRO A 539 34.79 6.89 1.43
CA PRO A 539 36.22 6.70 1.60
C PRO A 539 36.87 6.19 0.30
N ALA A 540 38.13 6.47 0.12
CA ALA A 540 38.89 5.91 -0.98
C ALA A 540 39.47 4.53 -0.59
N ILE A 541 39.58 3.62 -1.55
CA ILE A 541 39.95 2.23 -1.31
C ILE A 541 41.18 1.87 -2.16
N PHE A 542 42.13 1.15 -1.54
CA PHE A 542 43.23 0.49 -2.21
C PHE A 542 43.28 -0.98 -1.76
N LEU A 543 43.43 -1.87 -2.73
CA LEU A 543 43.52 -3.32 -2.52
C LEU A 543 44.92 -3.81 -2.81
N GLU A 544 45.44 -4.63 -1.88
CA GLU A 544 46.77 -5.22 -1.98
C GLU A 544 46.73 -6.74 -1.80
#